data_46f8c5d2f36d229f1d483a06fdd3df3d
#
_entry.id   46f8c5d2f36d229f1d483a06fdd3df3d
#
_cell.length_a   1.000
_cell.length_b   1.000
_cell.length_c   1.000
_cell.angle_alpha   90.00
_cell.angle_beta   90.00
_cell.angle_gamma   90.00
#
_symmetry.space_group_name_H-M   'P 1'
#
loop_
_entity.id
_entity.type
_entity.pdbx_description
1 polymer ?
#
loop_
_entity_poly.entity_id
_entity_poly.type
_entity_poly.pdbx_seq_one_letter_code
_entity_poly.pdbx_strand_id
1 'polypeptide(L)'
;MNSNRTPSQKVLARQEKIKAVALELFLTKGYQEISLSDIIKLSGGSYSNIYDGFKSKEGLFFEILDDICKKHFHLIYSKTQEIENGTLKEILTSFGLAFIEIFNQPEAVAFGKIIYSQVYDKDRHLANWIENNQQNFSYNILMDFFKQQNNSYMKKNAEKLAVLFCTMLKEPYHHLNVLINAPLKNKKEQKEHVEFVVNVFLNGINGSKA
;
A
#
# COMPACT_ATOMS: atom_id res chain seq x y z
N MET A 1 12.81 -33.28 -10.68
CA MET A 1 11.80 -33.60 -9.65
C MET A 1 12.01 -32.66 -8.48
N ASN A 2 11.37 -31.47 -8.51
CA ASN A 2 11.40 -30.52 -7.39
C ASN A 2 10.23 -30.88 -6.47
N SER A 3 10.54 -31.46 -5.32
CA SER A 3 9.54 -31.70 -4.27
C SER A 3 9.11 -30.36 -3.69
N ASN A 4 7.91 -29.91 -4.00
CA ASN A 4 7.20 -28.82 -3.30
C ASN A 4 6.93 -29.28 -1.85
N ARG A 5 7.95 -29.24 -0.99
CA ARG A 5 7.76 -29.41 0.45
C ARG A 5 7.31 -28.06 1.01
N THR A 6 6.11 -28.00 1.53
CA THR A 6 5.62 -26.86 2.33
C THR A 6 6.68 -26.54 3.42
N PRO A 7 7.11 -25.28 3.54
CA PRO A 7 8.11 -24.90 4.55
C PRO A 7 7.64 -25.29 5.96
N SER A 8 8.57 -25.77 6.81
CA SER A 8 8.21 -26.08 8.19
C SER A 8 7.87 -24.79 8.97
N GLN A 9 7.05 -24.91 10.03
CA GLN A 9 6.72 -23.77 10.90
C GLN A 9 7.96 -23.02 11.41
N LYS A 10 9.06 -23.73 11.67
CA LYS A 10 10.32 -23.13 12.10
C LYS A 10 10.95 -22.27 10.98
N VAL A 11 10.83 -22.67 9.72
CA VAL A 11 11.31 -21.90 8.56
C VAL A 11 10.47 -20.64 8.39
N LEU A 12 9.13 -20.75 8.44
CA LEU A 12 8.23 -19.62 8.35
C LEU A 12 8.48 -18.59 9.47
N ALA A 13 8.56 -19.04 10.72
CA ALA A 13 8.88 -18.15 11.84
C ALA A 13 10.23 -17.43 11.69
N ARG A 14 11.21 -18.09 11.08
CA ARG A 14 12.52 -17.49 10.78
C ARG A 14 12.38 -16.40 9.69
N GLN A 15 11.64 -16.67 8.63
CA GLN A 15 11.40 -15.72 7.54
C GLN A 15 10.68 -14.48 8.06
N GLU A 16 9.65 -14.65 8.90
CA GLU A 16 8.94 -13.52 9.53
C GLU A 16 9.88 -12.66 10.40
N LYS A 17 10.75 -13.30 11.19
CA LYS A 17 11.74 -12.54 11.98
C LYS A 17 12.72 -11.76 11.10
N ILE A 18 13.19 -12.35 10.00
CA ILE A 18 14.07 -11.67 9.04
C ILE A 18 13.34 -10.48 8.42
N LYS A 19 12.09 -10.64 7.97
CA LYS A 19 11.27 -9.55 7.42
C LYS A 19 11.07 -8.42 8.42
N ALA A 20 10.73 -8.72 9.68
CA ALA A 20 10.53 -7.73 10.72
C ALA A 20 11.80 -6.90 11.00
N VAL A 21 12.94 -7.55 11.14
CA VAL A 21 14.24 -6.86 11.35
C VAL A 21 14.64 -6.04 10.12
N ALA A 22 14.44 -6.58 8.92
CA ALA A 22 14.77 -5.87 7.70
C ALA A 22 13.89 -4.61 7.54
N LEU A 23 12.59 -4.73 7.81
CA LEU A 23 11.64 -3.60 7.80
C LEU A 23 12.10 -2.49 8.75
N GLU A 24 12.37 -2.83 10.01
CA GLU A 24 12.85 -1.85 11.01
C GLU A 24 14.12 -1.13 10.55
N LEU A 25 15.08 -1.88 10.01
CA LEU A 25 16.33 -1.31 9.50
C LEU A 25 16.09 -0.41 8.28
N PHE A 26 15.26 -0.82 7.33
CA PHE A 26 14.94 -0.02 6.14
C PHE A 26 14.23 1.28 6.50
N LEU A 27 13.33 1.26 7.49
CA LEU A 27 12.61 2.44 7.95
C LEU A 27 13.50 3.41 8.74
N THR A 28 14.44 2.90 9.55
CA THR A 28 15.26 3.72 10.45
C THR A 28 16.54 4.25 9.82
N LYS A 29 17.18 3.45 8.96
CA LYS A 29 18.49 3.78 8.36
C LYS A 29 18.43 3.97 6.84
N GLY A 30 17.32 3.62 6.21
CA GLY A 30 17.15 3.67 4.77
C GLY A 30 17.60 2.39 4.07
N TYR A 31 16.95 2.07 2.94
CA TYR A 31 17.17 0.84 2.19
C TYR A 31 18.61 0.70 1.69
N GLN A 32 19.21 1.79 1.15
CA GLN A 32 20.53 1.72 0.52
C GLN A 32 21.65 1.40 1.51
N GLU A 33 21.58 1.96 2.72
CA GLU A 33 22.59 1.86 3.75
C GLU A 33 22.66 0.48 4.44
N ILE A 34 21.64 -0.35 4.29
CA ILE A 34 21.54 -1.64 4.98
C ILE A 34 22.03 -2.78 4.09
N SER A 35 22.94 -3.58 4.64
CA SER A 35 23.41 -4.82 4.02
C SER A 35 22.65 -6.05 4.52
N LEU A 36 22.71 -7.16 3.78
CA LEU A 36 22.20 -8.45 4.26
C LEU A 36 22.93 -8.93 5.53
N SER A 37 24.21 -8.55 5.69
CA SER A 37 24.97 -8.84 6.90
C SER A 37 24.37 -8.18 8.15
N ASP A 38 23.94 -6.92 8.03
CA ASP A 38 23.31 -6.19 9.13
C ASP A 38 21.99 -6.86 9.55
N ILE A 39 21.20 -7.29 8.57
CA ILE A 39 19.94 -7.99 8.81
C ILE A 39 20.19 -9.32 9.52
N ILE A 40 21.15 -10.12 9.03
CA ILE A 40 21.53 -11.43 9.62
C ILE A 40 22.01 -11.26 11.06
N LYS A 41 22.85 -10.26 11.32
CA LYS A 41 23.41 -9.99 12.64
C LYS A 41 22.31 -9.76 13.70
N LEU A 42 21.22 -9.11 13.34
CA LEU A 42 20.13 -8.78 14.26
C LEU A 42 19.01 -9.83 14.27
N SER A 43 18.67 -10.38 13.11
CA SER A 43 17.62 -11.41 13.04
C SER A 43 18.10 -12.78 13.56
N GLY A 44 19.39 -13.03 13.55
CA GLY A 44 20.02 -14.34 13.69
C GLY A 44 19.75 -15.21 12.46
N GLY A 45 20.67 -16.04 12.11
CA GLY A 45 20.56 -16.91 10.93
C GLY A 45 21.82 -16.88 10.07
N SER A 46 21.66 -17.18 8.80
CA SER A 46 22.74 -17.24 7.82
C SER A 46 22.34 -16.61 6.50
N TYR A 47 23.30 -16.34 5.65
CA TYR A 47 23.06 -15.94 4.25
C TYR A 47 22.18 -16.94 3.50
N SER A 48 22.35 -18.25 3.76
CA SER A 48 21.50 -19.29 3.18
C SER A 48 20.02 -19.08 3.52
N ASN A 49 19.69 -18.69 4.76
CA ASN A 49 18.30 -18.44 5.14
C ASN A 49 17.65 -17.31 4.32
N ILE A 50 18.43 -16.24 4.04
CA ILE A 50 17.93 -15.14 3.21
C ILE A 50 17.86 -15.58 1.73
N TYR A 51 18.91 -16.22 1.24
CA TYR A 51 18.94 -16.64 -0.17
C TYR A 51 17.85 -17.66 -0.50
N ASP A 52 17.62 -18.64 0.38
CA ASP A 52 16.60 -19.66 0.19
C ASP A 52 15.19 -19.06 0.24
N GLY A 53 14.96 -18.09 1.14
CA GLY A 53 13.67 -17.44 1.31
C GLY A 53 13.39 -16.33 0.30
N PHE A 54 14.36 -15.46 0.05
CA PHE A 54 14.14 -14.17 -0.60
C PHE A 54 15.05 -13.89 -1.80
N LYS A 55 16.07 -14.71 -2.04
CA LYS A 55 17.08 -14.62 -3.12
C LYS A 55 18.05 -13.44 -2.98
N SER A 56 17.59 -12.26 -2.59
CA SER A 56 18.39 -11.02 -2.50
C SER A 56 17.83 -10.08 -1.44
N LYS A 57 18.52 -8.98 -1.15
CA LYS A 57 18.01 -7.87 -0.34
C LYS A 57 16.75 -7.26 -0.97
N GLU A 58 16.75 -7.16 -2.27
CA GLU A 58 15.66 -6.63 -3.06
C GLU A 58 14.44 -7.57 -3.04
N GLY A 59 14.65 -8.89 -3.23
CA GLY A 59 13.60 -9.88 -3.07
C GLY A 59 12.97 -9.83 -1.67
N LEU A 60 13.79 -9.69 -0.62
CA LEU A 60 13.31 -9.48 0.74
C LEU A 60 12.48 -8.20 0.88
N PHE A 61 12.91 -7.09 0.25
CA PHE A 61 12.16 -5.84 0.25
C PHE A 61 10.79 -6.00 -0.42
N PHE A 62 10.71 -6.65 -1.58
CA PHE A 62 9.44 -6.85 -2.28
C PHE A 62 8.50 -7.82 -1.55
N GLU A 63 9.01 -8.84 -0.87
CA GLU A 63 8.19 -9.69 0.01
C GLU A 63 7.58 -8.89 1.17
N ILE A 64 8.37 -8.01 1.80
CA ILE A 64 7.87 -7.12 2.85
C ILE A 64 6.82 -6.16 2.30
N LEU A 65 7.04 -5.58 1.12
CA LEU A 65 6.10 -4.66 0.48
C LEU A 65 4.79 -5.36 0.13
N ASP A 66 4.86 -6.59 -0.35
CA ASP A 66 3.67 -7.41 -0.65
C ASP A 66 2.84 -7.70 0.60
N ASP A 67 3.48 -8.10 1.71
CA ASP A 67 2.80 -8.33 2.98
C ASP A 67 2.09 -7.06 3.49
N ILE A 68 2.74 -5.91 3.37
CA ILE A 68 2.18 -4.61 3.76
C ILE A 68 0.99 -4.24 2.88
N CYS A 69 1.12 -4.39 1.57
CA CYS A 69 0.01 -4.12 0.64
C CYS A 69 -1.20 -5.01 0.91
N LYS A 70 -0.98 -6.31 1.14
CA LYS A 70 -2.05 -7.24 1.52
C LYS A 70 -2.71 -6.86 2.84
N LYS A 71 -1.92 -6.53 3.86
CA LYS A 71 -2.45 -6.08 5.17
C LYS A 71 -3.30 -4.82 5.01
N HIS A 72 -2.83 -3.84 4.25
CA HIS A 72 -3.57 -2.60 4.01
C HIS A 72 -4.83 -2.84 3.18
N PHE A 73 -4.76 -3.69 2.17
CA PHE A 73 -5.93 -4.08 1.39
C PHE A 73 -7.01 -4.69 2.30
N HIS A 74 -6.66 -5.67 3.13
CA HIS A 74 -7.60 -6.29 4.06
C HIS A 74 -8.20 -5.31 5.06
N LEU A 75 -7.41 -4.38 5.58
CA LEU A 75 -7.89 -3.36 6.52
C LEU A 75 -8.91 -2.42 5.86
N ILE A 76 -8.61 -1.91 4.65
CA ILE A 76 -9.53 -1.04 3.91
C ILE A 76 -10.79 -1.81 3.52
N TYR A 77 -10.61 -3.03 3.02
CA TYR A 77 -11.72 -3.89 2.63
C TYR A 77 -12.69 -4.13 3.79
N SER A 78 -12.20 -4.54 4.96
CA SER A 78 -13.05 -4.80 6.14
C SER A 78 -13.82 -3.54 6.57
N LYS A 79 -13.15 -2.38 6.66
CA LYS A 79 -13.79 -1.12 7.02
C LYS A 79 -14.83 -0.65 5.99
N THR A 80 -14.63 -0.95 4.72
CA THR A 80 -15.58 -0.61 3.67
C THR A 80 -16.81 -1.53 3.71
N GLN A 81 -16.60 -2.82 4.02
CA GLN A 81 -17.70 -3.81 4.13
C GLN A 81 -18.58 -3.59 5.37
N GLU A 82 -18.10 -2.94 6.42
CA GLU A 82 -18.93 -2.57 7.59
C GLU A 82 -20.15 -1.69 7.20
N ILE A 83 -20.15 -1.12 5.97
CA ILE A 83 -21.24 -0.30 5.44
C ILE A 83 -21.96 -1.04 4.29
N GLU A 84 -22.46 -2.24 4.55
CA GLU A 84 -23.07 -3.12 3.53
C GLU A 84 -24.25 -2.49 2.75
N ASN A 85 -25.02 -1.59 3.37
CA ASN A 85 -26.21 -0.95 2.78
C ASN A 85 -26.09 0.58 2.74
N GLY A 86 -24.88 1.11 2.79
CA GLY A 86 -24.64 2.54 2.78
C GLY A 86 -24.90 3.21 1.41
N THR A 87 -25.16 4.49 1.44
CA THR A 87 -25.14 5.32 0.24
C THR A 87 -23.75 5.35 -0.37
N LEU A 88 -23.65 5.65 -1.67
CA LEU A 88 -22.36 5.83 -2.34
C LEU A 88 -21.46 6.82 -1.59
N LYS A 89 -22.01 7.89 -1.03
CA LYS A 89 -21.28 8.87 -0.23
C LYS A 89 -20.66 8.24 1.03
N GLU A 90 -21.43 7.44 1.77
CA GLU A 90 -20.96 6.79 3.00
C GLU A 90 -19.84 5.78 2.71
N ILE A 91 -20.00 4.98 1.66
CA ILE A 91 -18.99 4.00 1.24
C ILE A 91 -17.69 4.70 0.83
N LEU A 92 -17.77 5.74 -0.01
CA LEU A 92 -16.59 6.51 -0.42
C LEU A 92 -15.93 7.24 0.76
N THR A 93 -16.72 7.73 1.73
CA THR A 93 -16.18 8.37 2.93
C THR A 93 -15.46 7.37 3.82
N SER A 94 -16.05 6.21 4.08
CA SER A 94 -15.43 5.15 4.90
C SER A 94 -14.15 4.62 4.25
N PHE A 95 -14.21 4.30 2.97
CA PHE A 95 -13.02 3.92 2.20
C PHE A 95 -11.95 5.01 2.27
N GLY A 96 -12.32 6.27 2.02
CA GLY A 96 -11.39 7.40 1.99
C GLY A 96 -10.68 7.61 3.33
N LEU A 97 -11.39 7.51 4.44
CA LEU A 97 -10.81 7.62 5.78
C LEU A 97 -9.82 6.48 6.07
N ALA A 98 -10.18 5.24 5.73
CA ALA A 98 -9.29 4.10 5.90
C ALA A 98 -8.05 4.21 5.00
N PHE A 99 -8.23 4.65 3.75
CA PHE A 99 -7.16 4.80 2.78
C PHE A 99 -6.16 5.89 3.18
N ILE A 100 -6.64 7.10 3.52
CA ILE A 100 -5.75 8.21 3.87
C ILE A 100 -5.03 7.96 5.20
N GLU A 101 -5.66 7.26 6.15
CA GLU A 101 -5.03 6.87 7.40
C GLU A 101 -3.77 6.04 7.17
N ILE A 102 -3.77 5.13 6.20
CA ILE A 102 -2.62 4.32 5.82
C ILE A 102 -1.51 5.19 5.22
N PHE A 103 -1.84 5.98 4.19
CA PHE A 103 -0.85 6.81 3.50
C PHE A 103 -0.31 7.96 4.35
N ASN A 104 -0.96 8.29 5.46
CA ASN A 104 -0.55 9.30 6.42
C ASN A 104 0.21 8.69 7.63
N GLN A 105 0.82 7.52 7.47
CA GLN A 105 1.69 6.90 8.47
C GLN A 105 3.17 7.12 8.14
N PRO A 106 4.06 7.25 9.13
CA PRO A 106 5.51 7.35 8.91
C PRO A 106 6.06 6.20 8.06
N GLU A 107 5.56 4.98 8.27
CA GLU A 107 5.93 3.79 7.53
C GLU A 107 5.60 3.91 6.03
N ALA A 108 4.40 4.39 5.70
CA ALA A 108 3.99 4.58 4.30
C ALA A 108 4.85 5.64 3.60
N VAL A 109 5.24 6.70 4.30
CA VAL A 109 6.17 7.72 3.78
C VAL A 109 7.56 7.12 3.55
N ALA A 110 8.08 6.35 4.50
CA ALA A 110 9.38 5.69 4.37
C ALA A 110 9.39 4.70 3.20
N PHE A 111 8.33 3.89 3.04
CA PHE A 111 8.16 3.03 1.87
C PHE A 111 8.08 3.83 0.57
N GLY A 112 7.34 4.92 0.56
CA GLY A 112 7.29 5.83 -0.58
C GLY A 112 8.68 6.28 -1.01
N LYS A 113 9.54 6.71 -0.08
CA LYS A 113 10.93 7.09 -0.36
C LYS A 113 11.74 5.95 -1.00
N ILE A 114 11.59 4.73 -0.47
CA ILE A 114 12.29 3.57 -1.03
C ILE A 114 11.80 3.28 -2.45
N ILE A 115 10.47 3.30 -2.68
CA ILE A 115 9.87 3.10 -4.00
C ILE A 115 10.38 4.14 -4.99
N TYR A 116 10.38 5.43 -4.63
CA TYR A 116 10.90 6.48 -5.49
C TYR A 116 12.41 6.34 -5.77
N SER A 117 13.19 5.77 -4.84
CA SER A 117 14.62 5.50 -5.08
C SER A 117 14.86 4.40 -6.12
N GLN A 118 13.87 3.54 -6.38
CA GLN A 118 13.94 2.47 -7.39
C GLN A 118 13.63 2.94 -8.82
N VAL A 119 13.32 4.22 -9.04
CA VAL A 119 13.03 4.77 -10.38
C VAL A 119 14.21 4.58 -11.35
N TYR A 120 15.44 4.51 -10.82
CA TYR A 120 16.66 4.28 -11.61
C TYR A 120 17.05 2.80 -11.73
N ASP A 121 16.20 1.87 -11.25
CA ASP A 121 16.43 0.43 -11.37
C ASP A 121 16.39 -0.02 -12.83
N LYS A 122 17.57 -0.34 -13.39
CA LYS A 122 17.72 -0.78 -14.78
C LYS A 122 17.14 -2.16 -15.04
N ASP A 123 17.05 -3.00 -14.00
CA ASP A 123 16.57 -4.38 -14.10
C ASP A 123 15.04 -4.47 -13.98
N ARG A 124 14.34 -3.33 -13.82
CA ARG A 124 12.88 -3.23 -13.78
C ARG A 124 12.22 -4.06 -12.68
N HIS A 125 12.90 -4.33 -11.57
CA HIS A 125 12.34 -5.15 -10.50
C HIS A 125 11.07 -4.55 -9.89
N LEU A 126 11.05 -3.22 -9.67
CA LEU A 126 9.85 -2.52 -9.21
C LEU A 126 8.70 -2.62 -10.22
N ALA A 127 8.98 -2.43 -11.51
CA ALA A 127 7.96 -2.53 -12.55
C ALA A 127 7.37 -3.96 -12.59
N ASN A 128 8.22 -4.97 -12.56
CA ASN A 128 7.81 -6.37 -12.53
C ASN A 128 6.98 -6.69 -11.28
N TRP A 129 7.38 -6.16 -10.12
CA TRP A 129 6.61 -6.35 -8.89
C TRP A 129 5.23 -5.69 -8.99
N ILE A 130 5.13 -4.45 -9.49
CA ILE A 130 3.86 -3.75 -9.71
C ILE A 130 2.96 -4.57 -10.64
N GLU A 131 3.47 -5.01 -11.80
CA GLU A 131 2.72 -5.78 -12.78
C GLU A 131 2.16 -7.09 -12.21
N ASN A 132 2.93 -7.77 -11.34
CA ASN A 132 2.54 -9.05 -10.73
C ASN A 132 1.62 -8.91 -9.49
N ASN A 133 1.51 -7.71 -8.90
CA ASN A 133 0.79 -7.49 -7.64
C ASN A 133 -0.38 -6.51 -7.74
N GLN A 134 -0.82 -6.16 -8.95
CA GLN A 134 -1.92 -5.21 -9.17
C GLN A 134 -3.20 -5.58 -8.43
N GLN A 135 -3.49 -6.87 -8.26
CA GLN A 135 -4.67 -7.38 -7.54
C GLN A 135 -4.70 -6.98 -6.05
N ASN A 136 -3.54 -6.68 -5.45
CA ASN A 136 -3.41 -6.30 -4.04
C ASN A 136 -3.53 -4.77 -3.82
N PHE A 137 -3.77 -3.98 -4.87
CA PHE A 137 -3.89 -2.55 -4.74
C PHE A 137 -5.29 -2.15 -4.27
N SER A 138 -5.34 -1.22 -3.33
CA SER A 138 -6.58 -0.82 -2.65
C SER A 138 -7.66 -0.26 -3.58
N TYR A 139 -7.31 0.31 -4.74
CA TYR A 139 -8.29 0.78 -5.70
C TYR A 139 -9.20 -0.33 -6.26
N ASN A 140 -8.74 -1.61 -6.23
CA ASN A 140 -9.56 -2.74 -6.68
C ASN A 140 -10.83 -2.90 -5.84
N ILE A 141 -10.80 -2.54 -4.57
CA ILE A 141 -11.98 -2.56 -3.69
C ILE A 141 -13.08 -1.66 -4.27
N LEU A 142 -12.71 -0.44 -4.66
CA LEU A 142 -13.67 0.49 -5.28
C LEU A 142 -14.02 0.10 -6.71
N MET A 143 -13.07 -0.43 -7.47
CA MET A 143 -13.33 -0.91 -8.83
C MET A 143 -14.41 -2.00 -8.81
N ASP A 144 -14.31 -2.96 -7.92
CA ASP A 144 -15.28 -4.04 -7.78
C ASP A 144 -16.64 -3.52 -7.27
N PHE A 145 -16.61 -2.57 -6.34
CA PHE A 145 -17.81 -1.87 -5.89
C PHE A 145 -18.51 -1.14 -7.06
N PHE A 146 -17.78 -0.36 -7.87
CA PHE A 146 -18.36 0.35 -9.01
C PHE A 146 -18.88 -0.59 -10.10
N LYS A 147 -18.27 -1.75 -10.32
CA LYS A 147 -18.75 -2.77 -11.25
C LYS A 147 -20.11 -3.35 -10.83
N GLN A 148 -20.41 -3.38 -9.54
CA GLN A 148 -21.65 -3.93 -8.98
C GLN A 148 -22.80 -2.91 -8.96
N GLN A 149 -22.53 -1.60 -9.09
CA GLN A 149 -23.55 -0.57 -9.05
C GLN A 149 -24.53 -0.69 -10.22
N ASN A 150 -25.80 -0.36 -9.98
CA ASN A 150 -26.82 -0.34 -11.04
C ASN A 150 -26.75 0.94 -11.90
N ASN A 151 -25.55 1.30 -12.34
CA ASN A 151 -25.22 2.47 -13.14
C ASN A 151 -24.24 2.09 -14.26
N SER A 152 -24.70 2.19 -15.51
CA SER A 152 -23.90 1.78 -16.68
C SER A 152 -22.63 2.59 -16.87
N TYR A 153 -22.62 3.88 -16.51
CA TYR A 153 -21.42 4.72 -16.57
C TYR A 153 -20.38 4.28 -15.54
N MET A 154 -20.79 4.01 -14.30
CA MET A 154 -19.90 3.50 -13.26
C MET A 154 -19.31 2.16 -13.64
N LYS A 155 -20.12 1.21 -14.11
CA LYS A 155 -19.66 -0.11 -14.56
C LYS A 155 -18.59 0.01 -15.65
N LYS A 156 -18.86 0.83 -16.68
CA LYS A 156 -17.97 1.03 -17.83
C LYS A 156 -16.64 1.68 -17.44
N ASN A 157 -16.65 2.57 -16.45
CA ASN A 157 -15.50 3.37 -16.05
C ASN A 157 -14.96 2.97 -14.66
N ALA A 158 -15.30 1.80 -14.13
CA ALA A 158 -15.04 1.39 -12.75
C ALA A 158 -13.57 1.55 -12.33
N GLU A 159 -12.64 1.07 -13.15
CA GLU A 159 -11.20 1.19 -12.88
C GLU A 159 -10.75 2.66 -12.87
N LYS A 160 -11.13 3.44 -13.89
CA LYS A 160 -10.75 4.85 -13.99
C LYS A 160 -11.27 5.66 -12.80
N LEU A 161 -12.53 5.41 -12.39
CA LEU A 161 -13.14 6.08 -11.24
C LEU A 161 -12.43 5.70 -9.94
N ALA A 162 -12.10 4.43 -9.75
CA ALA A 162 -11.40 3.95 -8.56
C ALA A 162 -9.99 4.55 -8.45
N VAL A 163 -9.21 4.51 -9.54
CA VAL A 163 -7.86 5.10 -9.59
C VAL A 163 -7.93 6.61 -9.37
N LEU A 164 -8.84 7.32 -10.03
CA LEU A 164 -9.02 8.77 -9.85
C LEU A 164 -9.32 9.12 -8.40
N PHE A 165 -10.27 8.43 -7.77
CA PHE A 165 -10.64 8.69 -6.38
C PHE A 165 -9.47 8.47 -5.42
N CYS A 166 -8.75 7.35 -5.54
CA CYS A 166 -7.56 7.07 -4.74
C CYS A 166 -6.47 8.12 -4.95
N THR A 167 -6.28 8.58 -6.19
CA THR A 167 -5.31 9.64 -6.49
C THR A 167 -5.69 10.96 -5.84
N MET A 168 -6.96 11.36 -5.91
CA MET A 168 -7.47 12.59 -5.27
C MET A 168 -7.29 12.55 -3.74
N LEU A 169 -7.44 11.38 -3.12
CA LEU A 169 -7.24 11.21 -1.68
C LEU A 169 -5.77 11.32 -1.29
N LYS A 170 -4.89 10.72 -2.08
CA LYS A 170 -3.47 10.58 -1.74
C LYS A 170 -2.68 11.85 -2.06
N GLU A 171 -2.92 12.46 -3.21
CA GLU A 171 -2.14 13.59 -3.71
C GLU A 171 -2.78 14.95 -3.38
N PRO A 172 -1.98 16.01 -3.20
CA PRO A 172 -0.50 16.03 -3.27
C PRO A 172 0.18 15.63 -1.96
N TYR A 173 -0.55 15.33 -0.90
CA TYR A 173 -0.03 15.21 0.47
C TYR A 173 1.02 14.12 0.62
N HIS A 174 0.73 12.89 0.19
CA HIS A 174 1.68 11.80 0.30
C HIS A 174 2.96 12.08 -0.50
N HIS A 175 2.82 12.65 -1.69
CA HIS A 175 3.96 13.06 -2.51
C HIS A 175 4.85 14.10 -1.80
N LEU A 176 4.24 15.12 -1.19
CA LEU A 176 4.96 16.13 -0.41
C LEU A 176 5.62 15.55 0.85
N ASN A 177 4.93 14.63 1.55
CA ASN A 177 5.53 13.92 2.69
C ASN A 177 6.78 13.13 2.26
N VAL A 178 6.72 12.44 1.12
CA VAL A 178 7.83 11.61 0.61
C VAL A 178 8.99 12.46 0.12
N LEU A 179 8.75 13.48 -0.70
CA LEU A 179 9.81 14.23 -1.37
C LEU A 179 10.47 15.30 -0.49
N ILE A 180 9.69 16.00 0.33
CA ILE A 180 10.18 17.15 1.10
C ILE A 180 9.94 17.06 2.60
N ASN A 181 9.57 15.88 3.12
CA ASN A 181 9.23 15.66 4.53
C ASN A 181 8.15 16.62 5.06
N ALA A 182 7.16 16.97 4.24
CA ALA A 182 6.04 17.76 4.71
C ALA A 182 5.37 17.06 5.91
N PRO A 183 4.81 17.81 6.88
CA PRO A 183 4.21 17.22 8.08
C PRO A 183 2.99 16.35 7.72
N LEU A 184 2.82 15.26 8.45
CA LEU A 184 1.65 14.41 8.36
C LEU A 184 0.40 15.15 8.86
N LYS A 185 -0.75 14.87 8.25
CA LYS A 185 -2.03 15.48 8.63
C LYS A 185 -2.58 14.85 9.91
N ASN A 186 -3.11 15.68 10.80
CA ASN A 186 -3.86 15.20 11.95
C ASN A 186 -5.23 14.61 11.53
N LYS A 187 -5.93 13.96 12.46
CA LYS A 187 -7.21 13.28 12.17
C LYS A 187 -8.31 14.23 11.65
N LYS A 188 -8.33 15.48 12.14
CA LYS A 188 -9.30 16.49 11.68
C LYS A 188 -9.02 16.86 10.22
N GLU A 189 -7.78 17.16 9.90
CA GLU A 189 -7.35 17.50 8.53
C GLU A 189 -7.59 16.33 7.55
N GLN A 190 -7.36 15.08 7.98
CA GLN A 190 -7.65 13.90 7.18
C GLN A 190 -9.15 13.82 6.87
N LYS A 191 -10.01 14.02 7.87
CA LYS A 191 -11.46 13.98 7.70
C LYS A 191 -11.95 15.09 6.77
N GLU A 192 -11.52 16.33 6.99
CA GLU A 192 -11.87 17.49 6.14
C GLU A 192 -11.45 17.25 4.68
N HIS A 193 -10.26 16.68 4.47
CA HIS A 193 -9.78 16.35 3.13
C HIS A 193 -10.63 15.26 2.46
N VAL A 194 -10.97 14.20 3.18
CA VAL A 194 -11.84 13.12 2.64
C VAL A 194 -13.22 13.66 2.28
N GLU A 195 -13.83 14.48 3.15
CA GLU A 195 -15.14 15.09 2.89
C GLU A 195 -15.09 15.99 1.65
N PHE A 196 -14.04 16.78 1.49
CA PHE A 196 -13.82 17.60 0.31
C PHE A 196 -13.70 16.73 -0.96
N VAL A 197 -12.83 15.70 -0.94
CA VAL A 197 -12.63 14.83 -2.10
C VAL A 197 -13.92 14.10 -2.48
N VAL A 198 -14.64 13.53 -1.50
CA VAL A 198 -15.92 12.85 -1.75
C VAL A 198 -16.93 13.80 -2.39
N ASN A 199 -17.03 15.03 -1.87
CA ASN A 199 -17.95 16.02 -2.42
C ASN A 199 -17.59 16.38 -3.88
N VAL A 200 -16.32 16.67 -4.16
CA VAL A 200 -15.87 17.00 -5.52
C VAL A 200 -16.05 15.81 -6.47
N PHE A 201 -15.75 14.61 -6.02
CA PHE A 201 -15.88 13.39 -6.83
C PHE A 201 -17.32 13.10 -7.22
N LEU A 202 -18.28 13.30 -6.29
CA LEU A 202 -19.70 13.05 -6.54
C LEU A 202 -20.39 14.15 -7.32
N ASN A 203 -20.04 15.40 -7.09
CA ASN A 203 -20.81 16.57 -7.56
C ASN A 203 -20.04 17.46 -8.54
N GLY A 204 -18.73 17.24 -8.71
CA GLY A 204 -17.86 18.15 -9.47
C GLY A 204 -17.70 19.51 -8.78
N ILE A 205 -17.03 20.45 -9.46
CA ILE A 205 -16.75 21.79 -8.93
C ILE A 205 -18.00 22.68 -8.81
N ASN A 206 -19.07 22.34 -9.52
CA ASN A 206 -20.34 23.06 -9.49
C ASN A 206 -21.32 22.53 -8.42
N GLY A 207 -20.94 21.47 -7.70
CA GLY A 207 -21.82 20.75 -6.76
C GLY A 207 -21.94 21.38 -5.37
N SER A 208 -21.23 22.45 -5.09
CA SER A 208 -21.36 23.17 -3.83
C SER A 208 -22.47 24.21 -3.91
N LYS A 209 -23.71 23.77 -4.03
CA LYS A 209 -24.81 24.56 -3.46
C LYS A 209 -24.88 24.14 -1.99
N ALA A 210 -24.38 25.04 -1.15
CA ALA A 210 -24.47 24.99 0.30
C ALA A 210 -25.91 24.72 0.78
#